data_f1a4defa309f3084e1e0222197ec111b
#
_entry.id   f1a4defa309f3084e1e0222197ec111b
#
_cell.length_a   1.000
_cell.length_b   1.000
_cell.length_c   1.000
_cell.angle_alpha   90.00
_cell.angle_beta   90.00
_cell.angle_gamma   90.00
#
_symmetry.space_group_name_H-M   'P 1'
#
loop_
_entity.id
_entity.type
_entity.pdbx_description
1 polymer ?
#
loop_
_entity_poly.entity_id
_entity_poly.type
_entity_poly.pdbx_seq_one_letter_code
_entity_poly.pdbx_strand_id
1 'polypeptide(L)'
;MEVTLYRAEQEIPLELDATVLVEWNYEPISAEKYAAATAEERAQMQIPYIYGTTLPGATITVDFPHRNLEVDSDTGRFSFIPLFSALGNNEVVIRASYEGRKDSVITHTVYYMPNADIYTRRAWDLDSQYTDLINYITMRKGTIYMGIGTITRIVSTTPQMAIMNIGSDNFEKLVMLENSSKTTWTVGTKYRIYGEAYGLYDTMPRLTVRYTYLVD
;
A
#
# COMPACT_ATOMS: atom_id res chain seq x y z
N MET A 1 -11.34 -26.36 58.98
CA MET A 1 -10.88 -25.07 58.46
C MET A 1 -10.13 -25.40 57.16
N GLU A 2 -10.86 -25.34 56.02
CA GLU A 2 -10.26 -25.57 54.72
C GLU A 2 -9.54 -24.29 54.26
N VAL A 3 -8.25 -24.41 54.05
CA VAL A 3 -7.45 -23.31 53.48
C VAL A 3 -7.46 -23.48 51.97
N THR A 4 -8.31 -22.72 51.30
CA THR A 4 -8.27 -22.62 49.85
C THR A 4 -7.05 -21.79 49.46
N LEU A 5 -5.99 -22.43 48.98
CA LEU A 5 -4.82 -21.76 48.38
C LEU A 5 -5.26 -21.19 47.02
N TYR A 6 -5.55 -19.91 46.97
CA TYR A 6 -5.59 -19.17 45.73
C TYR A 6 -4.16 -19.08 45.18
N ARG A 7 -3.84 -19.93 44.21
CA ARG A 7 -2.67 -19.77 43.39
C ARG A 7 -2.93 -18.55 42.50
N ALA A 8 -2.28 -17.43 42.78
CA ALA A 8 -2.24 -16.35 41.84
C ALA A 8 -1.60 -16.92 40.58
N GLU A 9 -2.38 -17.15 39.55
CA GLU A 9 -1.86 -17.44 38.20
C GLU A 9 -1.02 -16.24 37.81
N GLN A 10 0.31 -16.39 37.87
CA GLN A 10 1.17 -15.45 37.21
C GLN A 10 0.85 -15.57 35.71
N GLU A 11 0.17 -14.57 35.17
CA GLU A 11 -0.06 -14.46 33.75
C GLU A 11 1.30 -14.28 33.03
N ILE A 12 1.92 -15.41 32.70
CA ILE A 12 3.17 -15.43 31.97
C ILE A 12 2.82 -15.04 30.53
N PRO A 13 3.32 -13.90 29.99
CA PRO A 13 3.03 -13.50 28.63
C PRO A 13 3.61 -14.53 27.65
N LEU A 14 2.91 -14.74 26.56
CA LEU A 14 3.38 -15.57 25.47
C LEU A 14 4.46 -14.81 24.71
N GLU A 15 5.56 -15.47 24.38
CA GLU A 15 6.56 -14.91 23.47
C GLU A 15 5.98 -14.88 22.05
N LEU A 16 6.06 -13.73 21.41
CA LEU A 16 5.65 -13.53 20.03
C LEU A 16 6.61 -12.54 19.38
N ASP A 17 7.27 -12.97 18.33
CA ASP A 17 8.11 -12.14 17.47
C ASP A 17 7.66 -12.29 16.02
N ALA A 18 7.66 -11.19 15.27
CA ALA A 18 7.31 -11.21 13.86
C ALA A 18 8.12 -10.19 13.08
N THR A 19 8.55 -10.57 11.90
CA THR A 19 9.29 -9.74 10.96
C THR A 19 8.50 -9.59 9.67
N VAL A 20 8.45 -8.36 9.17
CA VAL A 20 7.87 -8.03 7.87
C VAL A 20 8.99 -7.97 6.85
N LEU A 21 8.98 -8.88 5.87
CA LEU A 21 9.85 -8.78 4.71
C LEU A 21 9.16 -7.91 3.65
N VAL A 22 9.67 -6.69 3.49
CA VAL A 22 9.18 -5.70 2.51
C VAL A 22 10.19 -5.50 1.38
N GLU A 23 11.23 -6.30 1.31
CA GLU A 23 12.36 -6.17 0.37
C GLU A 23 11.94 -6.13 -1.10
N TRP A 24 10.79 -6.68 -1.40
CA TRP A 24 10.21 -6.77 -2.73
C TRP A 24 9.69 -5.45 -3.31
N ASN A 25 9.38 -4.48 -2.45
CA ASN A 25 8.79 -3.22 -2.87
C ASN A 25 9.84 -2.18 -3.26
N TYR A 26 11.13 -2.40 -2.99
CA TYR A 26 12.17 -1.39 -3.10
C TYR A 26 13.35 -1.74 -3.99
N GLU A 27 13.63 -3.02 -4.23
CA GLU A 27 14.59 -3.38 -5.25
C GLU A 27 13.88 -3.54 -6.60
N PRO A 28 14.23 -2.72 -7.60
CA PRO A 28 13.75 -2.96 -8.94
C PRO A 28 14.34 -4.31 -9.38
N ILE A 29 13.49 -5.33 -9.44
CA ILE A 29 13.83 -6.59 -10.09
C ILE A 29 14.27 -6.21 -11.49
N SER A 30 15.45 -6.65 -11.91
CA SER A 30 15.92 -6.34 -13.27
C SER A 30 14.86 -6.78 -14.28
N ALA A 31 14.68 -6.03 -15.35
CA ALA A 31 13.71 -6.37 -16.40
C ALA A 31 13.92 -7.80 -16.93
N GLU A 32 15.15 -8.28 -16.93
CA GLU A 32 15.53 -9.64 -17.33
C GLU A 32 15.00 -10.69 -16.34
N LYS A 33 15.16 -10.46 -15.03
CA LYS A 33 14.67 -11.38 -13.99
C LYS A 33 13.15 -11.42 -13.98
N TYR A 34 12.49 -10.26 -14.16
CA TYR A 34 11.03 -10.18 -14.24
C TYR A 34 10.50 -10.84 -15.53
N ALA A 35 11.18 -10.65 -16.67
CA ALA A 35 10.80 -11.27 -17.93
C ALA A 35 10.95 -12.81 -17.91
N ALA A 36 11.99 -13.32 -17.23
CA ALA A 36 12.24 -14.76 -17.11
C ALA A 36 11.31 -15.48 -16.12
N ALA A 37 10.67 -14.76 -15.21
CA ALA A 37 9.81 -15.32 -14.17
C ALA A 37 8.44 -15.77 -14.70
N THR A 38 7.88 -16.84 -14.14
CA THR A 38 6.51 -17.31 -14.40
C THR A 38 5.49 -16.30 -13.86
N ALA A 39 4.21 -16.46 -14.22
CA ALA A 39 3.14 -15.59 -13.71
C ALA A 39 2.98 -15.72 -12.19
N GLU A 40 3.13 -16.94 -11.64
CA GLU A 40 3.10 -17.24 -10.22
C GLU A 40 4.28 -16.62 -9.49
N GLU A 41 5.49 -16.75 -10.01
CA GLU A 41 6.69 -16.13 -9.46
C GLU A 41 6.57 -14.61 -9.48
N ARG A 42 6.09 -14.00 -10.58
CA ARG A 42 5.84 -12.55 -10.65
C ARG A 42 4.83 -12.11 -9.60
N ALA A 43 3.77 -12.88 -9.39
CA ALA A 43 2.77 -12.58 -8.36
C ALA A 43 3.39 -12.65 -6.95
N GLN A 44 4.26 -13.63 -6.69
CA GLN A 44 4.98 -13.76 -5.42
C GLN A 44 6.03 -12.67 -5.23
N MET A 45 6.73 -12.28 -6.29
CA MET A 45 7.72 -11.19 -6.26
C MET A 45 7.17 -9.82 -5.86
N GLN A 46 5.86 -9.67 -5.75
CA GLN A 46 5.17 -8.39 -5.53
C GLN A 46 4.38 -8.33 -4.23
N ILE A 47 4.49 -9.35 -3.40
CA ILE A 47 3.66 -9.47 -2.20
C ILE A 47 4.58 -9.58 -0.98
N PRO A 48 4.54 -8.61 -0.06
CA PRO A 48 5.25 -8.75 1.21
C PRO A 48 4.72 -9.98 1.94
N TYR A 49 5.56 -10.71 2.60
CA TYR A 49 5.13 -11.74 3.51
C TYR A 49 5.64 -11.45 4.93
N ILE A 50 4.88 -11.92 5.90
CA ILE A 50 5.20 -11.78 7.31
C ILE A 50 5.50 -13.17 7.83
N TYR A 51 6.60 -13.30 8.56
CA TYR A 51 6.97 -14.53 9.25
C TYR A 51 7.39 -14.22 10.68
N GLY A 52 7.31 -15.20 11.53
CA GLY A 52 7.69 -15.02 12.92
C GLY A 52 7.78 -16.33 13.68
N THR A 53 7.96 -16.19 14.98
CA THR A 53 8.03 -17.31 15.92
C THR A 53 7.18 -17.02 17.15
N THR A 54 6.65 -18.08 17.73
CA THR A 54 5.98 -18.09 19.01
C THR A 54 6.28 -19.40 19.73
N LEU A 55 5.60 -19.67 20.85
CA LEU A 55 5.73 -20.93 21.56
C LEU A 55 5.21 -22.09 20.67
N PRO A 56 5.94 -23.22 20.58
CA PRO A 56 5.42 -24.43 19.96
C PRO A 56 4.03 -24.81 20.46
N GLY A 57 3.13 -25.18 19.57
CA GLY A 57 1.74 -25.50 19.90
C GLY A 57 0.82 -24.29 20.10
N ALA A 58 1.30 -23.06 20.04
CA ALA A 58 0.45 -21.87 20.11
C ALA A 58 -0.40 -21.70 18.84
N THR A 59 -1.57 -21.10 19.01
CA THR A 59 -2.45 -20.70 17.91
C THR A 59 -2.14 -19.29 17.48
N ILE A 60 -1.94 -19.08 16.16
CA ILE A 60 -1.76 -17.77 15.55
C ILE A 60 -3.06 -17.34 14.87
N THR A 61 -3.49 -16.11 15.13
CA THR A 61 -4.56 -15.44 14.41
C THR A 61 -4.07 -14.11 13.87
N VAL A 62 -4.55 -13.72 12.68
CA VAL A 62 -4.17 -12.48 11.99
C VAL A 62 -5.42 -11.68 11.72
N ASP A 63 -5.50 -10.49 12.33
CA ASP A 63 -6.59 -9.54 12.11
C ASP A 63 -6.22 -8.59 10.95
N PHE A 64 -6.09 -9.17 9.79
CA PHE A 64 -5.84 -8.50 8.51
C PHE A 64 -6.16 -9.48 7.37
N PRO A 65 -6.70 -9.03 6.23
CA PRO A 65 -6.88 -9.89 5.07
C PRO A 65 -5.57 -10.56 4.66
N HIS A 66 -5.54 -11.88 4.62
CA HIS A 66 -4.33 -12.65 4.34
C HIS A 66 -4.65 -13.96 3.62
N ARG A 67 -3.60 -14.62 3.12
CA ARG A 67 -3.63 -15.98 2.57
C ARG A 67 -2.42 -16.77 3.03
N ASN A 68 -2.49 -18.09 2.90
CA ASN A 68 -1.40 -19.01 3.19
C ASN A 68 -0.82 -18.81 4.61
N LEU A 69 -1.72 -18.72 5.62
CA LEU A 69 -1.25 -18.77 7.00
C LEU A 69 -0.82 -20.19 7.30
N GLU A 70 0.47 -20.36 7.51
CA GLU A 70 1.11 -21.62 7.89
C GLU A 70 1.68 -21.46 9.30
N VAL A 71 1.42 -22.45 10.15
CA VAL A 71 1.93 -22.51 11.52
C VAL A 71 2.52 -23.89 11.74
N ASP A 72 3.82 -23.95 12.05
CA ASP A 72 4.51 -25.15 12.44
C ASP A 72 4.35 -25.35 13.96
N SER A 73 3.54 -26.31 14.35
CA SER A 73 3.25 -26.60 15.77
C SER A 73 4.45 -27.11 16.55
N ASP A 74 5.44 -27.68 15.89
CA ASP A 74 6.61 -28.26 16.55
C ASP A 74 7.69 -27.22 16.86
N THR A 75 7.78 -26.19 16.00
CA THR A 75 8.80 -25.14 16.13
C THR A 75 8.23 -23.79 16.53
N GLY A 76 6.92 -23.60 16.48
CA GLY A 76 6.25 -22.31 16.70
C GLY A 76 6.51 -21.29 15.60
N ARG A 77 7.08 -21.68 14.46
CA ARG A 77 7.26 -20.80 13.31
C ARG A 77 5.95 -20.60 12.60
N PHE A 78 5.73 -19.39 12.11
CA PHE A 78 4.58 -19.08 11.26
C PHE A 78 4.96 -18.16 10.10
N SER A 79 4.16 -18.20 9.05
CA SER A 79 4.25 -17.25 7.94
C SER A 79 2.90 -17.05 7.28
N PHE A 80 2.69 -15.89 6.65
CA PHE A 80 1.50 -15.60 5.86
C PHE A 80 1.76 -14.45 4.87
N ILE A 81 0.87 -14.32 3.88
CA ILE A 81 0.92 -13.26 2.87
C ILE A 81 -0.22 -12.28 3.15
N PRO A 82 0.05 -11.04 3.60
CA PRO A 82 -0.97 -10.01 3.76
C PRO A 82 -1.50 -9.53 2.40
N LEU A 83 -2.81 -9.28 2.32
CA LEU A 83 -3.49 -8.81 1.11
C LEU A 83 -3.83 -7.33 1.25
N PHE A 84 -2.94 -6.46 0.81
CA PHE A 84 -3.13 -5.03 0.87
C PHE A 84 -4.08 -4.54 -0.23
N SER A 85 -5.19 -3.92 0.18
CA SER A 85 -6.11 -3.21 -0.70
C SER A 85 -5.86 -1.70 -0.69
N ALA A 86 -5.44 -1.15 0.46
CA ALA A 86 -5.15 0.27 0.62
C ALA A 86 -3.66 0.57 0.41
N LEU A 87 -3.39 1.70 -0.25
CA LEU A 87 -2.04 2.24 -0.40
C LEU A 87 -1.62 2.98 0.88
N GLY A 88 -0.31 3.03 1.13
CA GLY A 88 0.23 3.69 2.30
C GLY A 88 0.27 2.79 3.53
N ASN A 89 0.09 3.36 4.72
CA ASN A 89 0.21 2.63 5.97
C ASN A 89 -1.00 1.71 6.20
N ASN A 90 -0.71 0.46 6.48
CA ASN A 90 -1.67 -0.57 6.85
C ASN A 90 -1.24 -1.18 8.18
N GLU A 91 -2.18 -1.33 9.11
CA GLU A 91 -1.92 -1.98 10.40
C GLU A 91 -2.27 -3.48 10.29
N VAL A 92 -1.27 -4.33 10.53
CA VAL A 92 -1.42 -5.78 10.54
C VAL A 92 -1.26 -6.25 11.98
N VAL A 93 -2.34 -6.76 12.55
CA VAL A 93 -2.37 -7.25 13.94
C VAL A 93 -2.23 -8.77 13.95
N ILE A 94 -1.27 -9.27 14.68
CA ILE A 94 -0.99 -10.70 14.87
C ILE A 94 -1.18 -11.01 16.35
N ARG A 95 -1.94 -12.05 16.64
CA ARG A 95 -2.18 -12.54 18.00
C ARG A 95 -1.72 -13.98 18.10
N ALA A 96 -1.00 -14.28 19.18
CA ALA A 96 -0.69 -15.63 19.59
C ALA A 96 -1.44 -15.97 20.89
N SER A 97 -2.01 -17.17 20.96
CA SER A 97 -2.69 -17.70 22.15
C SER A 97 -2.24 -19.12 22.45
N TYR A 98 -2.14 -19.45 23.75
CA TYR A 98 -1.77 -20.76 24.25
C TYR A 98 -2.47 -21.02 25.58
N GLU A 99 -2.97 -22.24 25.78
CA GLU A 99 -3.67 -22.60 27.00
C GLU A 99 -2.80 -22.36 28.27
N GLY A 100 -3.36 -21.69 29.26
CA GLY A 100 -2.67 -21.35 30.50
C GLY A 100 -1.66 -20.24 30.44
N ARG A 101 -1.61 -19.50 29.31
CA ARG A 101 -0.78 -18.30 29.14
C ARG A 101 -1.61 -17.09 28.69
N LYS A 102 -1.09 -15.91 28.98
CA LYS A 102 -1.68 -14.67 28.49
C LYS A 102 -1.38 -14.52 27.01
N ASP A 103 -2.40 -14.17 26.22
CA ASP A 103 -2.25 -13.85 24.80
C ASP A 103 -1.23 -12.73 24.57
N SER A 104 -0.46 -12.87 23.51
CA SER A 104 0.42 -11.81 23.01
C SER A 104 -0.11 -11.24 21.70
N VAL A 105 0.02 -9.92 21.55
CA VAL A 105 -0.45 -9.18 20.37
C VAL A 105 0.67 -8.27 19.87
N ILE A 106 0.96 -8.36 18.59
CA ILE A 106 1.87 -7.45 17.89
C ILE A 106 1.11 -6.72 16.81
N THR A 107 1.35 -5.42 16.66
CA THR A 107 0.86 -4.63 15.54
C THR A 107 2.02 -4.13 14.70
N HIS A 108 2.03 -4.49 13.43
CA HIS A 108 2.98 -3.97 12.45
C HIS A 108 2.30 -2.93 11.56
N THR A 109 2.90 -1.74 11.46
CA THR A 109 2.52 -0.77 10.45
C THR A 109 3.33 -1.03 9.19
N VAL A 110 2.67 -1.53 8.15
CA VAL A 110 3.30 -1.84 6.87
C VAL A 110 2.94 -0.79 5.83
N TYR A 111 3.95 -0.09 5.31
CA TYR A 111 3.73 0.83 4.20
C TYR A 111 3.69 0.05 2.88
N TYR A 112 2.51 0.02 2.26
CA TYR A 112 2.31 -0.68 1.00
C TYR A 112 2.26 0.29 -0.18
N MET A 113 3.19 0.11 -1.12
CA MET A 113 3.22 0.77 -2.41
C MET A 113 3.61 -0.28 -3.47
N PRO A 114 2.67 -0.71 -4.31
CA PRO A 114 2.98 -1.71 -5.33
C PRO A 114 3.96 -1.13 -6.36
N ASN A 115 4.63 -2.00 -7.10
CA ASN A 115 5.46 -1.59 -8.22
C ASN A 115 4.65 -0.92 -9.33
N ALA A 116 5.35 -0.32 -10.32
CA ALA A 116 4.73 0.45 -11.39
C ALA A 116 3.66 -0.35 -12.15
N ASP A 117 3.93 -1.62 -12.45
CA ASP A 117 3.00 -2.46 -13.22
C ASP A 117 1.67 -2.69 -12.50
N ILE A 118 1.73 -3.03 -11.21
CA ILE A 118 0.52 -3.23 -10.41
C ILE A 118 -0.19 -1.90 -10.19
N TYR A 119 0.57 -0.85 -9.87
CA TYR A 119 0.05 0.48 -9.63
C TYR A 119 -0.72 1.01 -10.84
N THR A 120 -0.11 0.94 -12.02
CA THR A 120 -0.71 1.46 -13.25
C THR A 120 -1.94 0.66 -13.70
N ARG A 121 -1.95 -0.67 -13.49
CA ARG A 121 -3.12 -1.51 -13.81
C ARG A 121 -4.33 -1.24 -12.92
N ARG A 122 -4.13 -0.66 -11.73
CA ARG A 122 -5.21 -0.30 -10.80
C ARG A 122 -5.80 1.08 -11.08
N ALA A 123 -5.19 1.82 -12.01
CA ALA A 123 -5.58 3.20 -12.27
C ALA A 123 -6.91 3.28 -13.05
N TRP A 124 -7.77 4.15 -12.58
CA TRP A 124 -8.99 4.54 -13.28
C TRP A 124 -8.66 5.68 -14.25
N ASP A 125 -9.38 5.75 -15.34
CA ASP A 125 -9.23 6.87 -16.27
C ASP A 125 -9.76 8.17 -15.67
N LEU A 126 -8.86 9.15 -15.52
CA LEU A 126 -9.15 10.41 -14.86
C LEU A 126 -10.11 11.28 -15.65
N ASP A 127 -10.02 11.27 -16.99
CA ASP A 127 -10.87 12.09 -17.84
C ASP A 127 -12.33 11.68 -17.74
N SER A 128 -12.61 10.38 -17.84
CA SER A 128 -13.96 9.81 -17.71
C SER A 128 -14.54 9.95 -16.30
N GLN A 129 -13.68 9.91 -15.27
CA GLN A 129 -14.06 9.96 -13.87
C GLN A 129 -13.96 11.35 -13.21
N TYR A 130 -13.65 12.38 -13.99
CA TYR A 130 -13.33 13.72 -13.49
C TYR A 130 -14.45 14.33 -12.63
N THR A 131 -15.68 14.29 -13.11
CA THR A 131 -16.84 14.82 -12.37
C THR A 131 -17.16 14.01 -11.12
N ASP A 132 -17.08 12.68 -11.23
CA ASP A 132 -17.28 11.78 -10.07
C ASP A 132 -16.21 12.00 -9.00
N LEU A 133 -14.95 12.20 -9.42
CA LEU A 133 -13.85 12.49 -8.51
C LEU A 133 -14.08 13.80 -7.72
N ILE A 134 -14.53 14.87 -8.38
CA ILE A 134 -14.83 16.14 -7.70
C ILE A 134 -15.96 15.95 -6.70
N ASN A 135 -17.06 15.32 -7.12
CA ASN A 135 -18.26 15.19 -6.30
C ASN A 135 -18.07 14.27 -5.09
N TYR A 136 -17.23 13.25 -5.20
CA TYR A 136 -17.05 12.22 -4.19
C TYR A 136 -15.60 12.08 -3.71
N ILE A 137 -14.84 13.17 -3.74
CA ILE A 137 -13.39 13.16 -3.45
C ILE A 137 -13.04 12.49 -2.12
N THR A 138 -13.85 12.67 -1.08
CA THR A 138 -13.60 12.06 0.24
C THR A 138 -13.65 10.53 0.19
N MET A 139 -14.56 9.97 -0.63
CA MET A 139 -14.70 8.53 -0.82
C MET A 139 -13.64 7.96 -1.79
N ARG A 140 -13.06 8.83 -2.61
CA ARG A 140 -12.07 8.47 -3.63
C ARG A 140 -10.63 8.65 -3.19
N LYS A 141 -10.37 9.10 -1.96
CA LYS A 141 -9.00 9.22 -1.43
C LYS A 141 -8.26 7.89 -1.51
N GLY A 142 -7.01 7.92 -1.99
CA GLY A 142 -6.19 6.74 -2.20
C GLY A 142 -6.51 5.95 -3.48
N THR A 143 -7.58 6.27 -4.20
CA THR A 143 -7.85 5.68 -5.53
C THR A 143 -6.82 6.18 -6.53
N ILE A 144 -6.27 5.27 -7.33
CA ILE A 144 -5.27 5.59 -8.34
C ILE A 144 -5.98 6.01 -9.63
N TYR A 145 -5.51 7.12 -10.20
CA TYR A 145 -6.00 7.63 -11.47
C TYR A 145 -4.86 7.74 -12.48
N MET A 146 -5.16 7.47 -13.73
CA MET A 146 -4.33 7.75 -14.90
C MET A 146 -4.91 8.93 -15.65
N GLY A 147 -4.10 9.94 -15.90
CA GLY A 147 -4.46 11.10 -16.72
C GLY A 147 -3.42 11.39 -17.79
N ILE A 148 -3.87 11.90 -18.91
CA ILE A 148 -3.00 12.43 -19.97
C ILE A 148 -3.37 13.90 -20.18
N GLY A 149 -2.37 14.79 -20.09
CA GLY A 149 -2.65 16.22 -20.25
C GLY A 149 -1.38 17.05 -20.33
N THR A 150 -1.57 18.35 -20.49
CA THR A 150 -0.47 19.31 -20.61
C THR A 150 -0.30 20.08 -19.30
N ILE A 151 0.94 20.24 -18.84
CA ILE A 151 1.24 21.09 -17.70
C ILE A 151 1.04 22.55 -18.11
N THR A 152 0.11 23.22 -17.48
CA THR A 152 -0.22 24.63 -17.79
C THR A 152 0.50 25.60 -16.87
N ARG A 153 0.81 25.19 -15.64
CA ARG A 153 1.48 26.05 -14.65
C ARG A 153 2.23 25.22 -13.62
N ILE A 154 3.43 25.67 -13.23
CA ILE A 154 4.13 25.22 -12.02
C ILE A 154 3.73 26.14 -10.85
N VAL A 155 3.24 25.57 -9.78
CA VAL A 155 2.76 26.27 -8.57
C VAL A 155 3.84 26.35 -7.51
N SER A 156 4.61 25.27 -7.36
CA SER A 156 5.74 25.16 -6.41
C SER A 156 6.82 24.28 -7.01
N THR A 157 8.06 24.49 -6.57
CA THR A 157 9.22 23.70 -7.01
C THR A 157 9.72 22.72 -5.97
N THR A 158 9.31 22.85 -4.69
CA THR A 158 9.77 22.00 -3.60
C THR A 158 8.67 21.82 -2.53
N PRO A 159 7.92 20.71 -2.52
CA PRO A 159 7.83 19.73 -3.62
C PRO A 159 7.30 20.38 -4.89
N GLN A 160 7.62 19.80 -6.05
CA GLN A 160 7.07 20.32 -7.30
C GLN A 160 5.57 20.09 -7.31
N MET A 161 4.82 21.18 -7.49
CA MET A 161 3.37 21.17 -7.67
C MET A 161 3.01 21.87 -8.99
N ALA A 162 2.09 21.30 -9.73
CA ALA A 162 1.72 21.81 -11.04
C ALA A 162 0.22 21.68 -11.29
N ILE A 163 -0.29 22.54 -12.17
CA ILE A 163 -1.63 22.39 -12.74
C ILE A 163 -1.47 21.74 -14.11
N MET A 164 -2.22 20.67 -14.32
CA MET A 164 -2.34 19.97 -15.60
C MET A 164 -3.75 20.16 -16.15
N ASN A 165 -3.86 20.47 -17.43
CA ASN A 165 -5.12 20.37 -18.16
C ASN A 165 -5.19 19.00 -18.85
N ILE A 166 -6.16 18.18 -18.45
CA ILE A 166 -6.46 16.87 -19.04
C ILE A 166 -7.61 16.92 -20.03
N GLY A 167 -8.29 18.08 -20.14
CA GLY A 167 -9.38 18.30 -21.07
C GLY A 167 -8.90 18.65 -22.49
N SER A 168 -9.85 18.84 -23.38
CA SER A 168 -9.61 19.37 -24.72
C SER A 168 -9.49 20.90 -24.71
N ASP A 169 -9.04 21.49 -25.84
CA ASP A 169 -8.87 22.94 -25.98
C ASP A 169 -10.16 23.74 -25.71
N ASN A 170 -11.32 23.12 -25.89
CA ASN A 170 -12.63 23.74 -25.66
C ASN A 170 -13.26 23.41 -24.33
N PHE A 171 -12.65 22.54 -23.53
CA PHE A 171 -13.20 22.06 -22.28
C PHE A 171 -12.09 21.77 -21.26
N GLU A 172 -11.74 22.78 -20.49
CA GLU A 172 -10.69 22.63 -19.48
C GLU A 172 -11.14 21.70 -18.34
N LYS A 173 -10.30 20.72 -18.04
CA LYS A 173 -10.38 19.88 -16.84
C LYS A 173 -9.05 20.00 -16.09
N LEU A 174 -9.02 20.88 -15.13
CA LEU A 174 -7.81 21.21 -14.39
C LEU A 174 -7.60 20.29 -13.19
N VAL A 175 -6.39 19.80 -13.03
CA VAL A 175 -5.99 18.93 -11.94
C VAL A 175 -4.75 19.48 -11.26
N MET A 176 -4.77 19.59 -9.96
CA MET A 176 -3.59 19.90 -9.16
C MET A 176 -2.77 18.64 -8.94
N LEU A 177 -1.51 18.67 -9.30
CA LEU A 177 -0.56 17.58 -9.17
C LEU A 177 0.51 17.91 -8.13
N GLU A 178 0.82 16.98 -7.25
CA GLU A 178 1.99 16.98 -6.38
C GLU A 178 2.96 15.89 -6.86
N ASN A 179 4.19 16.28 -7.15
CA ASN A 179 5.17 15.39 -7.74
C ASN A 179 5.91 14.55 -6.70
N SER A 180 5.67 13.26 -6.70
CA SER A 180 6.46 12.24 -6.02
C SER A 180 7.14 11.29 -7.00
N SER A 181 7.11 11.61 -8.31
CA SER A 181 7.82 10.87 -9.35
C SER A 181 9.28 11.33 -9.46
N LYS A 182 10.07 10.63 -10.27
CA LYS A 182 11.46 11.02 -10.59
C LYS A 182 11.56 12.03 -11.74
N THR A 183 10.43 12.36 -12.39
CA THR A 183 10.39 13.23 -13.58
C THR A 183 10.07 14.65 -13.17
N THR A 184 10.89 15.61 -13.55
CA THR A 184 10.59 17.03 -13.40
C THR A 184 9.65 17.48 -14.51
N TRP A 185 8.55 18.13 -14.15
CA TRP A 185 7.57 18.63 -15.13
C TRP A 185 7.95 20.01 -15.69
N THR A 186 7.63 20.20 -16.94
CA THR A 186 7.85 21.47 -17.67
C THR A 186 6.53 21.98 -18.22
N VAL A 187 6.29 23.29 -18.11
CA VAL A 187 5.11 23.96 -18.67
C VAL A 187 5.07 23.76 -20.18
N GLY A 188 3.89 23.52 -20.73
CA GLY A 188 3.66 23.26 -22.15
C GLY A 188 3.93 21.82 -22.57
N THR A 189 4.46 20.98 -21.70
CA THR A 189 4.78 19.59 -22.01
C THR A 189 3.62 18.67 -21.62
N LYS A 190 3.33 17.70 -22.50
CA LYS A 190 2.29 16.69 -22.30
C LYS A 190 2.84 15.45 -21.61
N TYR A 191 2.16 15.01 -20.56
CA TYR A 191 2.55 13.83 -19.78
C TYR A 191 1.37 12.89 -19.61
N ARG A 192 1.68 11.60 -19.46
CA ARG A 192 0.82 10.60 -18.85
C ARG A 192 1.26 10.45 -17.40
N ILE A 193 0.32 10.65 -16.49
CA ILE A 193 0.57 10.57 -15.05
C ILE A 193 -0.25 9.46 -14.44
N TYR A 194 0.27 8.92 -13.32
CA TYR A 194 -0.44 8.00 -12.46
C TYR A 194 -0.26 8.47 -11.01
N GLY A 195 -1.38 8.70 -10.32
CA GLY A 195 -1.34 9.23 -8.96
C GLY A 195 -2.60 8.92 -8.16
N GLU A 196 -2.46 8.98 -6.84
CA GLU A 196 -3.59 8.79 -5.93
C GLU A 196 -4.34 10.11 -5.70
N ALA A 197 -5.67 10.01 -5.61
CA ALA A 197 -6.50 11.12 -5.16
C ALA A 197 -6.20 11.46 -3.71
N TYR A 198 -5.88 12.71 -3.44
CA TYR A 198 -5.57 13.20 -2.11
C TYR A 198 -6.68 14.07 -1.52
N GLY A 199 -7.35 14.86 -2.33
CA GLY A 199 -8.37 15.82 -1.93
C GLY A 199 -8.67 16.81 -3.05
N LEU A 200 -9.15 17.99 -2.68
CA LEU A 200 -9.27 19.13 -3.57
C LEU A 200 -8.20 20.17 -3.28
N TYR A 201 -7.78 20.88 -4.30
CA TYR A 201 -7.07 22.14 -4.22
C TYR A 201 -7.97 23.21 -4.86
N ASP A 202 -8.54 24.06 -4.04
CA ASP A 202 -9.66 24.92 -4.43
C ASP A 202 -10.82 24.05 -4.97
N THR A 203 -11.16 24.15 -6.23
CA THR A 203 -12.21 23.35 -6.88
C THR A 203 -11.66 22.19 -7.72
N MET A 204 -10.34 22.08 -7.85
CA MET A 204 -9.68 21.07 -8.66
C MET A 204 -9.34 19.82 -7.88
N PRO A 205 -9.49 18.60 -8.44
CA PRO A 205 -8.94 17.40 -7.86
C PRO A 205 -7.43 17.53 -7.64
N ARG A 206 -6.93 17.07 -6.49
CA ARG A 206 -5.50 17.01 -6.19
C ARG A 206 -5.05 15.57 -6.16
N LEU A 207 -3.99 15.28 -6.92
CA LEU A 207 -3.36 13.97 -7.00
C LEU A 207 -1.90 14.03 -6.53
N THR A 208 -1.47 13.02 -5.77
CA THR A 208 -0.06 12.74 -5.52
C THR A 208 0.44 11.79 -6.59
N VAL A 209 1.29 12.28 -7.49
CA VAL A 209 1.75 11.55 -8.69
C VAL A 209 2.98 10.72 -8.37
N ARG A 210 2.92 9.41 -8.61
CA ARG A 210 4.02 8.47 -8.39
C ARG A 210 4.79 8.12 -9.65
N TYR A 211 4.11 8.07 -10.78
CA TYR A 211 4.72 7.72 -12.07
C TYR A 211 4.31 8.73 -13.12
N THR A 212 5.30 9.13 -13.94
CA THR A 212 5.13 10.10 -15.01
C THR A 212 5.89 9.62 -16.24
N TYR A 213 5.23 9.70 -17.38
CA TYR A 213 5.79 9.35 -18.69
C TYR A 213 5.54 10.51 -19.65
N LEU A 214 6.55 10.83 -20.46
CA LEU A 214 6.40 11.80 -21.56
C LEU A 214 5.45 11.21 -22.60
N VAL A 215 4.62 12.06 -23.19
CA VAL A 215 3.73 11.72 -24.31
C VAL A 215 4.17 12.53 -25.52
N ASP A 216 4.58 11.84 -26.57
CA ASP A 216 4.96 12.42 -27.86
C ASP A 216 3.73 12.95 -28.63
#